data_d7e65515b342d8a37ff11faf223c1a69
#
_entry.id   d7e65515b342d8a37ff11faf223c1a69
#
_cell.length_a   1.000
_cell.length_b   1.000
_cell.length_c   1.000
_cell.angle_alpha   90.00
_cell.angle_beta   90.00
_cell.angle_gamma   90.00
#
_symmetry.space_group_name_H-M   'P 1'
#
loop_
_entity.id
_entity.type
_entity.pdbx_description
1 polymer ?
#
loop_
_entity_poly.entity_id
_entity_poly.type
_entity_poly.pdbx_seq_one_letter_code
_entity_poly.pdbx_strand_id
1 'polypeptide(L)'
;MKRNLALLPLSSIIIMAVLTESSFANAEIESLAELSGFSEVPQIFSEALGTAAIKGNGTLLNYQINMTGIGQVTGVDIHQGEETENGDIVVTLFRANASEGPLNGVLAGTITNSSFQGPLAGKGMKDLTDLISQNRTYVNVYTTKFPNGELRGTIVTRGNLSVDSGTNNGSMPTTTG
;
A
#
# COMPACT_ATOMS: atom_id res chain seq x y z
N MET A 1 6.56 -84.13 21.81
CA MET A 1 7.28 -82.89 22.11
C MET A 1 6.70 -81.73 21.22
N LYS A 2 5.84 -80.86 21.79
CA LYS A 2 5.19 -79.77 21.11
C LYS A 2 5.99 -78.51 21.45
N ARG A 3 6.59 -77.90 20.45
CA ARG A 3 7.33 -76.59 20.58
C ARG A 3 6.35 -75.49 20.32
N ASN A 4 5.98 -74.76 21.36
CA ASN A 4 5.20 -73.50 21.23
C ASN A 4 6.11 -72.39 20.73
N LEU A 5 5.80 -71.87 19.54
CA LEU A 5 6.42 -70.75 19.00
C LEU A 5 5.60 -69.47 19.38
N ALA A 6 6.14 -68.70 20.31
CA ALA A 6 5.50 -67.45 20.73
C ALA A 6 5.69 -66.34 19.65
N LEU A 7 4.59 -65.87 19.11
CA LEU A 7 4.59 -64.65 18.25
C LEU A 7 4.69 -63.44 19.14
N LEU A 8 5.74 -62.64 18.92
CA LEU A 8 5.87 -61.30 19.46
C LEU A 8 5.06 -60.31 18.60
N PRO A 9 4.29 -59.38 19.18
CA PRO A 9 3.60 -58.38 18.40
C PRO A 9 4.58 -57.30 17.93
N LEU A 10 4.63 -57.09 16.61
CA LEU A 10 5.29 -55.92 16.01
C LEU A 10 4.48 -54.65 16.38
N SER A 11 4.99 -53.90 17.35
CA SER A 11 4.47 -52.59 17.67
C SER A 11 4.85 -51.63 16.53
N SER A 12 3.89 -51.32 15.64
CA SER A 12 4.03 -50.28 14.63
C SER A 12 4.05 -48.91 15.30
N ILE A 13 5.23 -48.35 15.45
CA ILE A 13 5.39 -46.95 15.80
C ILE A 13 5.08 -46.13 14.53
N ILE A 14 3.86 -45.59 14.46
CA ILE A 14 3.48 -44.62 13.48
C ILE A 14 4.12 -43.30 13.93
N ILE A 15 5.24 -42.93 13.33
CA ILE A 15 5.81 -41.57 13.45
C ILE A 15 4.94 -40.68 12.58
N MET A 16 4.00 -39.98 13.21
CA MET A 16 3.22 -38.94 12.59
C MET A 16 4.14 -37.73 12.45
N ALA A 17 4.77 -37.60 11.27
CA ALA A 17 5.49 -36.37 10.90
C ALA A 17 4.47 -35.23 10.80
N VAL A 18 4.42 -34.39 11.82
CA VAL A 18 3.71 -33.14 11.76
C VAL A 18 4.50 -32.23 10.81
N LEU A 19 4.10 -32.23 9.56
CA LEU A 19 4.52 -31.20 8.61
C LEU A 19 3.91 -29.87 9.08
N THR A 20 4.67 -29.11 9.85
CA THR A 20 4.37 -27.71 10.07
C THR A 20 4.59 -27.01 8.73
N GLU A 21 3.54 -26.87 7.95
CA GLU A 21 3.53 -25.98 6.82
C GLU A 21 3.68 -24.57 7.37
N SER A 22 4.92 -24.08 7.34
CA SER A 22 5.18 -22.65 7.52
C SER A 22 4.60 -21.96 6.29
N SER A 23 3.30 -21.64 6.34
CA SER A 23 2.70 -20.67 5.45
C SER A 23 3.43 -19.34 5.69
N PHE A 24 4.47 -19.10 4.94
CA PHE A 24 4.90 -17.72 4.68
C PHE A 24 3.75 -17.11 3.87
N ALA A 25 2.71 -16.67 4.57
CA ALA A 25 1.73 -15.79 3.99
C ALA A 25 2.52 -14.55 3.54
N ASN A 26 2.72 -14.42 2.23
CA ASN A 26 3.14 -13.18 1.63
C ASN A 26 2.08 -12.17 2.07
N ALA A 27 2.39 -11.36 3.08
CA ALA A 27 1.48 -10.36 3.59
C ALA A 27 1.17 -9.42 2.41
N GLU A 28 -0.07 -9.46 1.96
CA GLU A 28 -0.53 -8.55 0.93
C GLU A 28 -0.61 -7.15 1.53
N ILE A 29 0.08 -6.21 0.93
CA ILE A 29 0.01 -4.81 1.32
C ILE A 29 -1.18 -4.20 0.60
N GLU A 30 -2.08 -3.59 1.35
CA GLU A 30 -3.13 -2.74 0.83
C GLU A 30 -2.99 -1.35 1.43
N SER A 31 -2.76 -0.35 0.58
CA SER A 31 -2.56 1.03 1.01
C SER A 31 -3.40 1.98 0.16
N LEU A 32 -3.83 3.06 0.76
CA LEU A 32 -4.70 4.06 0.15
C LEU A 32 -4.11 5.46 0.37
N ALA A 33 -4.41 6.37 -0.55
CA ALA A 33 -4.21 7.81 -0.35
C ALA A 33 -5.42 8.57 -0.89
N GLU A 34 -5.88 9.55 -0.14
CA GLU A 34 -6.82 10.57 -0.61
C GLU A 34 -6.03 11.76 -1.12
N LEU A 35 -6.30 12.19 -2.36
CA LEU A 35 -5.53 13.21 -3.05
C LEU A 35 -6.33 14.50 -3.15
N SER A 36 -5.74 15.59 -2.68
CA SER A 36 -6.35 16.93 -2.74
C SER A 36 -5.30 18.03 -2.86
N GLY A 37 -5.70 19.19 -3.33
CA GLY A 37 -4.84 20.39 -3.35
C GLY A 37 -4.53 20.91 -1.95
N PHE A 38 -5.40 20.65 -0.97
CA PHE A 38 -5.17 21.03 0.42
C PHE A 38 -4.03 20.26 1.09
N SER A 39 -3.69 19.08 0.56
CA SER A 39 -2.56 18.28 1.03
C SER A 39 -1.22 18.67 0.40
N GLU A 40 -1.20 19.60 -0.58
CA GLU A 40 0.03 20.12 -1.17
C GLU A 40 0.84 20.98 -0.18
N VAL A 41 2.15 21.06 -0.41
CA VAL A 41 3.05 21.90 0.39
C VAL A 41 3.83 22.85 -0.55
N PRO A 42 3.50 24.15 -0.56
CA PRO A 42 2.38 24.81 0.14
C PRO A 42 1.02 24.38 -0.42
N GLN A 43 -0.01 24.46 0.41
CA GLN A 43 -1.39 24.16 0.00
C GLN A 43 -1.82 24.99 -1.21
N ILE A 44 -2.60 24.36 -2.09
CA ILE A 44 -3.21 25.04 -3.24
C ILE A 44 -4.73 24.86 -3.24
N PHE A 45 -5.42 25.82 -3.87
CA PHE A 45 -6.85 25.73 -4.10
C PHE A 45 -7.09 25.05 -5.45
N SER A 46 -7.56 23.81 -5.42
CA SER A 46 -8.05 23.06 -6.58
C SER A 46 -9.36 22.37 -6.21
N GLU A 47 -10.30 22.30 -7.16
CA GLU A 47 -11.53 21.53 -7.04
C GLU A 47 -11.31 20.06 -7.44
N ALA A 48 -10.14 19.74 -7.99
CA ALA A 48 -9.76 18.38 -8.32
C ALA A 48 -9.60 17.54 -7.04
N LEU A 49 -10.02 16.29 -7.13
CA LEU A 49 -9.86 15.30 -6.09
C LEU A 49 -9.38 13.98 -6.70
N GLY A 50 -8.76 13.14 -5.90
CA GLY A 50 -8.36 11.82 -6.34
C GLY A 50 -8.25 10.82 -5.21
N THR A 51 -8.09 9.56 -5.60
CA THR A 51 -7.76 8.46 -4.70
C THR A 51 -6.68 7.60 -5.35
N ALA A 52 -5.72 7.14 -4.57
CA ALA A 52 -4.75 6.15 -5.01
C ALA A 52 -4.88 4.89 -4.17
N ALA A 53 -4.94 3.73 -4.83
CA ALA A 53 -4.89 2.42 -4.21
C ALA A 53 -3.61 1.71 -4.65
N ILE A 54 -2.87 1.14 -3.70
CA ILE A 54 -1.65 0.39 -3.95
C ILE A 54 -1.78 -0.96 -3.26
N LYS A 55 -1.64 -2.06 -4.02
CA LYS A 55 -1.81 -3.42 -3.54
C LYS A 55 -0.74 -4.33 -4.08
N GLY A 56 -0.30 -5.28 -3.27
CA GLY A 56 0.61 -6.33 -3.73
C GLY A 56 1.42 -6.97 -2.62
N ASN A 57 2.47 -7.63 -3.03
CA ASN A 57 3.35 -8.40 -2.15
C ASN A 57 4.79 -7.85 -2.21
N GLY A 58 5.69 -8.50 -1.53
CA GLY A 58 7.10 -8.08 -1.46
C GLY A 58 7.89 -8.13 -2.79
N THR A 59 7.25 -8.43 -3.94
CA THR A 59 7.91 -8.55 -5.25
C THR A 59 7.46 -7.45 -6.21
N LEU A 60 6.17 -7.14 -6.23
CA LEU A 60 5.57 -6.09 -7.05
C LEU A 60 4.35 -5.48 -6.36
N LEU A 61 4.04 -4.24 -6.71
CA LEU A 61 2.84 -3.54 -6.28
C LEU A 61 2.06 -3.08 -7.51
N ASN A 62 0.76 -3.32 -7.51
CA ASN A 62 -0.16 -2.75 -8.49
C ASN A 62 -0.73 -1.47 -7.93
N TYR A 63 -0.88 -0.45 -8.76
CA TYR A 63 -1.51 0.80 -8.37
C TYR A 63 -2.66 1.16 -9.29
N GLN A 64 -3.65 1.85 -8.73
CA GLN A 64 -4.73 2.51 -9.46
C GLN A 64 -4.98 3.87 -8.83
N ILE A 65 -4.98 4.91 -9.65
CA ILE A 65 -5.25 6.29 -9.25
C ILE A 65 -6.44 6.76 -10.04
N ASN A 66 -7.49 7.20 -9.33
CA ASN A 66 -8.68 7.79 -9.92
C ASN A 66 -8.69 9.28 -9.59
N MET A 67 -8.93 10.11 -10.59
CA MET A 67 -8.91 11.57 -10.46
C MET A 67 -10.15 12.16 -11.11
N THR A 68 -10.73 13.18 -10.48
CA THR A 68 -11.92 13.91 -10.95
C THR A 68 -11.69 15.41 -10.87
N GLY A 69 -12.31 16.17 -11.76
CA GLY A 69 -12.16 17.62 -11.79
C GLY A 69 -10.76 18.12 -12.15
N ILE A 70 -9.87 17.22 -12.57
CA ILE A 70 -8.47 17.54 -12.87
C ILE A 70 -8.30 17.95 -14.34
N GLY A 71 -7.35 18.83 -14.58
CA GLY A 71 -6.96 19.23 -15.92
C GLY A 71 -6.00 18.24 -16.59
N GLN A 72 -5.15 18.76 -17.46
CA GLN A 72 -4.15 17.96 -18.18
C GLN A 72 -3.03 17.50 -17.24
N VAL A 73 -3.06 16.24 -16.84
CA VAL A 73 -2.02 15.62 -16.01
C VAL A 73 -0.75 15.42 -16.82
N THR A 74 0.36 15.97 -16.34
CA THR A 74 1.67 15.89 -16.97
C THR A 74 2.60 14.89 -16.30
N GLY A 75 2.32 14.54 -15.05
CA GLY A 75 3.10 13.54 -14.31
C GLY A 75 2.40 13.07 -13.05
N VAL A 76 2.79 11.89 -12.59
CA VAL A 76 2.40 11.33 -11.29
C VAL A 76 3.58 10.59 -10.71
N ASP A 77 3.93 10.92 -9.47
CA ASP A 77 5.04 10.31 -8.74
C ASP A 77 4.64 9.81 -7.35
N ILE A 78 5.43 8.88 -6.84
CA ILE A 78 5.53 8.64 -5.40
C ILE A 78 6.80 9.31 -4.91
N HIS A 79 6.67 10.07 -3.84
CA HIS A 79 7.77 10.72 -3.13
C HIS A 79 8.01 10.07 -1.77
N GLN A 80 9.24 10.17 -1.29
CA GLN A 80 9.58 9.92 0.11
C GLN A 80 9.50 11.25 0.86
N GLY A 81 8.71 11.30 1.93
CA GLY A 81 8.55 12.49 2.76
C GLY A 81 7.38 12.33 3.70
N GLU A 82 7.31 13.21 4.68
CA GLU A 82 6.19 13.28 5.62
C GLU A 82 5.08 14.21 5.08
N GLU A 83 3.95 14.25 5.77
CA GLU A 83 2.76 14.97 5.32
C GLU A 83 3.01 16.46 5.04
N THR A 84 3.89 17.09 5.82
CA THR A 84 4.16 18.53 5.77
C THR A 84 5.44 18.91 5.04
N GLU A 85 6.12 17.94 4.44
CA GLU A 85 7.43 18.15 3.79
C GLU A 85 7.41 17.70 2.35
N ASN A 86 8.10 18.48 1.49
CA ASN A 86 8.40 18.04 0.13
C ASN A 86 9.66 17.18 0.15
N GLY A 87 9.58 16.00 -0.43
CA GLY A 87 10.69 15.05 -0.47
C GLY A 87 11.03 14.61 -1.88
N ASP A 88 12.04 13.76 -1.98
CA ASP A 88 12.54 13.27 -3.26
C ASP A 88 11.58 12.28 -3.92
N ILE A 89 11.58 12.27 -5.25
CA ILE A 89 10.85 11.27 -6.04
C ILE A 89 11.54 9.91 -5.84
N VAL A 90 10.76 8.90 -5.49
CA VAL A 90 11.22 7.52 -5.34
C VAL A 90 10.66 6.57 -6.39
N VAL A 91 9.49 6.87 -6.96
CA VAL A 91 8.89 6.12 -8.09
C VAL A 91 8.19 7.10 -9.02
N THR A 92 8.47 7.00 -10.32
CA THR A 92 7.63 7.66 -11.35
C THR A 92 6.57 6.68 -11.83
N LEU A 93 5.30 7.09 -11.70
CA LEU A 93 4.14 6.30 -12.14
C LEU A 93 3.70 6.69 -13.55
N PHE A 94 3.80 7.98 -13.89
CA PHE A 94 3.40 8.51 -15.19
C PHE A 94 4.20 9.77 -15.56
N ARG A 95 4.49 9.90 -16.85
CA ARG A 95 4.96 11.14 -17.50
C ARG A 95 4.26 11.28 -18.82
N ALA A 96 3.61 12.42 -19.03
CA ALA A 96 3.08 12.76 -20.34
C ALA A 96 4.22 12.91 -21.34
N ASN A 97 4.04 12.30 -22.50
CA ASN A 97 4.94 12.46 -23.64
C ASN A 97 4.18 13.02 -24.84
N ALA A 98 4.91 13.47 -25.87
CA ALA A 98 4.31 14.10 -27.04
C ALA A 98 3.38 13.17 -27.83
N SER A 99 3.51 11.86 -27.67
CA SER A 99 2.74 10.84 -28.41
C SER A 99 1.47 10.40 -27.70
N GLU A 100 1.47 10.37 -26.35
CA GLU A 100 0.35 9.89 -25.55
C GLU A 100 -0.57 11.01 -25.06
N GLY A 101 -0.07 12.24 -25.06
CA GLY A 101 -0.81 13.39 -24.57
C GLY A 101 -1.03 13.37 -23.05
N PRO A 102 -1.82 14.32 -22.53
CA PRO A 102 -2.15 14.38 -21.12
C PRO A 102 -3.18 13.31 -20.74
N LEU A 103 -3.00 12.74 -19.54
CA LEU A 103 -3.93 11.78 -18.97
C LEU A 103 -5.14 12.51 -18.37
N ASN A 104 -6.33 11.89 -18.52
CA ASN A 104 -7.55 12.30 -17.83
C ASN A 104 -8.15 11.10 -17.09
N GLY A 105 -8.43 11.28 -15.81
CA GLY A 105 -9.28 10.40 -15.02
C GLY A 105 -8.57 9.24 -14.34
N VAL A 106 -8.20 8.16 -15.04
CA VAL A 106 -7.70 6.93 -14.38
C VAL A 106 -6.30 6.59 -14.87
N LEU A 107 -5.41 6.31 -13.93
CA LEU A 107 -4.08 5.77 -14.17
C LEU A 107 -3.95 4.45 -13.40
N ALA A 108 -3.45 3.40 -14.05
CA ALA A 108 -3.15 2.13 -13.41
C ALA A 108 -1.87 1.51 -13.98
N GLY A 109 -1.17 0.74 -13.16
CA GLY A 109 0.07 0.08 -13.57
C GLY A 109 0.68 -0.74 -12.45
N THR A 110 1.95 -1.10 -12.66
CA THR A 110 2.71 -1.94 -11.74
C THR A 110 4.03 -1.27 -11.37
N ILE A 111 4.37 -1.30 -10.08
CA ILE A 111 5.66 -0.87 -9.55
C ILE A 111 6.53 -2.10 -9.35
N THR A 112 7.73 -2.06 -9.88
CA THR A 112 8.79 -3.05 -9.68
C THR A 112 10.06 -2.35 -9.24
N ASN A 113 11.09 -3.10 -8.83
CA ASN A 113 12.38 -2.49 -8.41
C ASN A 113 13.01 -1.64 -9.53
N SER A 114 12.71 -1.92 -10.80
CA SER A 114 13.18 -1.10 -11.93
C SER A 114 12.52 0.27 -12.03
N SER A 115 11.39 0.48 -11.33
CA SER A 115 10.70 1.77 -11.25
C SER A 115 11.34 2.72 -10.23
N PHE A 116 12.29 2.25 -9.43
CA PHE A 116 12.87 3.00 -8.32
C PHE A 116 13.91 4.00 -8.79
N GLN A 117 13.89 5.18 -8.15
CA GLN A 117 14.83 6.25 -8.40
C GLN A 117 15.14 7.05 -7.12
N GLY A 118 16.01 8.03 -7.22
CA GLY A 118 16.40 8.85 -6.07
C GLY A 118 16.89 7.99 -4.89
N PRO A 119 16.38 8.23 -3.69
CA PRO A 119 16.78 7.47 -2.49
C PRO A 119 16.52 5.96 -2.56
N LEU A 120 15.58 5.51 -3.43
CA LEU A 120 15.29 4.09 -3.62
C LEU A 120 16.03 3.44 -4.79
N ALA A 121 16.84 4.19 -5.55
CA ALA A 121 17.62 3.62 -6.65
C ALA A 121 18.51 2.45 -6.16
N GLY A 122 18.36 1.28 -6.79
CA GLY A 122 19.09 0.06 -6.43
C GLY A 122 18.59 -0.65 -5.14
N LYS A 123 17.51 -0.17 -4.53
CA LYS A 123 16.88 -0.80 -3.38
C LYS A 123 15.89 -1.90 -3.78
N GLY A 124 15.38 -2.63 -2.79
CA GLY A 124 14.36 -3.66 -2.99
C GLY A 124 12.94 -3.18 -2.71
N MET A 125 11.93 -3.96 -3.13
CA MET A 125 10.52 -3.67 -2.87
C MET A 125 10.24 -3.49 -1.36
N LYS A 126 10.96 -4.23 -0.52
CA LYS A 126 10.84 -4.09 0.94
C LYS A 126 11.14 -2.67 1.42
N ASP A 127 12.12 -1.98 0.84
CA ASP A 127 12.46 -0.62 1.25
C ASP A 127 11.30 0.36 0.97
N LEU A 128 10.62 0.22 -0.18
CA LEU A 128 9.42 1.01 -0.49
C LEU A 128 8.26 0.66 0.45
N THR A 129 8.01 -0.62 0.69
CA THR A 129 6.91 -1.05 1.57
C THR A 129 7.13 -0.67 3.02
N ASP A 130 8.37 -0.64 3.48
CA ASP A 130 8.73 -0.14 4.82
C ASP A 130 8.43 1.38 4.93
N LEU A 131 8.77 2.18 3.93
CA LEU A 131 8.43 3.61 3.90
C LEU A 131 6.91 3.83 3.90
N ILE A 132 6.17 3.06 3.10
CA ILE A 132 4.69 3.12 3.06
C ILE A 132 4.11 2.78 4.44
N SER A 133 4.57 1.71 5.08
CA SER A 133 4.08 1.29 6.41
C SER A 133 4.35 2.31 7.51
N GLN A 134 5.36 3.17 7.32
CA GLN A 134 5.72 4.26 8.21
C GLN A 134 5.02 5.59 7.88
N ASN A 135 4.10 5.61 6.89
CA ASN A 135 3.44 6.80 6.35
C ASN A 135 4.43 7.87 5.84
N ARG A 136 5.58 7.43 5.33
CA ARG A 136 6.67 8.28 4.84
C ARG A 136 6.73 8.35 3.32
N THR A 137 5.59 8.15 2.68
CA THR A 137 5.44 8.30 1.23
C THR A 137 4.14 8.99 0.90
N TYR A 138 4.14 9.73 -0.20
CA TYR A 138 2.93 10.36 -0.72
C TYR A 138 2.90 10.29 -2.25
N VAL A 139 1.70 10.28 -2.81
CA VAL A 139 1.47 10.47 -4.25
C VAL A 139 1.39 11.96 -4.52
N ASN A 140 2.02 12.42 -5.61
CA ASN A 140 1.90 13.77 -6.13
C ASN A 140 1.51 13.74 -7.62
N VAL A 141 0.51 14.55 -7.99
CA VAL A 141 -0.02 14.65 -9.35
C VAL A 141 0.24 16.04 -9.88
N TYR A 142 0.92 16.11 -11.01
CA TYR A 142 1.27 17.36 -11.67
C TYR A 142 0.37 17.61 -12.88
N THR A 143 0.03 18.88 -13.12
CA THR A 143 -0.73 19.28 -14.30
C THR A 143 -0.05 20.45 -15.02
N THR A 144 -0.54 20.76 -16.22
CA THR A 144 -0.06 21.96 -16.94
C THR A 144 -0.31 23.25 -16.16
N LYS A 145 -1.39 23.31 -15.38
CA LYS A 145 -1.73 24.48 -14.55
C LYS A 145 -0.91 24.54 -13.26
N PHE A 146 -0.60 23.37 -12.69
CA PHE A 146 0.15 23.25 -11.44
C PHE A 146 1.35 22.32 -11.66
N PRO A 147 2.44 22.84 -12.25
CA PRO A 147 3.61 22.03 -12.60
C PRO A 147 4.42 21.55 -11.38
N ASN A 148 4.19 22.12 -10.20
CA ASN A 148 4.81 21.69 -8.94
C ASN A 148 3.94 20.74 -8.12
N GLY A 149 2.72 20.43 -8.57
CA GLY A 149 1.74 19.55 -7.94
C GLY A 149 0.37 20.19 -7.88
N GLU A 150 -0.67 19.45 -8.21
CA GLU A 150 -2.08 19.83 -8.08
C GLU A 150 -2.79 19.00 -7.00
N LEU A 151 -2.46 17.72 -6.92
CA LEU A 151 -3.03 16.83 -5.93
C LEU A 151 -1.93 16.05 -5.21
N ARG A 152 -2.01 16.02 -3.90
CA ARG A 152 -1.13 15.26 -3.03
C ARG A 152 -1.93 14.44 -2.04
N GLY A 153 -1.39 13.29 -1.61
CA GLY A 153 -1.95 12.50 -0.52
C GLY A 153 -0.96 11.50 0.04
N THR A 154 -0.86 11.42 1.36
CA THR A 154 -0.02 10.44 2.07
C THR A 154 -0.55 9.04 1.84
N ILE A 155 0.33 8.10 1.52
CA ILE A 155 -0.01 6.69 1.35
C ILE A 155 -0.06 6.04 2.73
N VAL A 156 -1.24 5.53 3.12
CA VAL A 156 -1.49 4.92 4.44
C VAL A 156 -1.87 3.45 4.26
N THR A 157 -1.20 2.57 4.99
CA THR A 157 -1.52 1.14 4.97
C THR A 157 -2.84 0.87 5.70
N ARG A 158 -3.72 0.07 5.12
CA ARG A 158 -5.06 -0.19 5.66
C ARG A 158 -5.06 -0.80 7.06
N GLY A 159 -4.01 -1.54 7.44
CA GLY A 159 -3.81 -2.04 8.80
C GLY A 159 -3.52 -0.94 9.85
N ASN A 160 -3.09 0.26 9.39
CA ASN A 160 -2.84 1.42 10.24
C ASN A 160 -4.05 2.37 10.32
N LEU A 161 -5.08 2.13 9.51
CA LEU A 161 -6.37 2.79 9.67
C LEU A 161 -7.06 2.13 10.86
N SER A 162 -6.85 2.65 12.05
CA SER A 162 -7.62 2.26 13.24
C SER A 162 -9.08 2.60 12.94
N VAL A 163 -9.85 1.58 12.58
CA VAL A 163 -11.31 1.68 12.66
C VAL A 163 -11.57 1.77 14.15
N ASP A 164 -11.76 2.99 14.66
CA ASP A 164 -12.34 3.18 15.98
C ASP A 164 -13.77 2.64 15.89
N SER A 165 -13.89 1.33 16.02
CA SER A 165 -15.17 0.67 16.25
C SER A 165 -15.58 1.05 17.66
N GLY A 166 -16.17 2.23 17.77
CA GLY A 166 -16.83 2.69 18.98
C GLY A 166 -17.85 1.64 19.40
N THR A 167 -17.40 0.68 20.17
CA THR A 167 -18.25 -0.14 21.04
C THR A 167 -18.79 0.80 22.12
N ASN A 168 -19.83 1.53 21.75
CA ASN A 168 -20.72 2.14 22.71
C ASN A 168 -21.38 1.04 23.54
N ASN A 169 -20.64 0.56 24.53
CA ASN A 169 -21.20 -0.24 25.61
C ASN A 169 -21.90 0.73 26.56
N GLY A 170 -23.07 1.22 26.09
CA GLY A 170 -23.99 2.02 26.88
C GLY A 170 -24.56 1.21 28.03
N SER A 171 -23.84 1.11 29.14
CA SER A 171 -24.40 0.76 30.43
C SER A 171 -25.31 1.90 30.86
N MET A 172 -26.61 1.75 30.67
CA MET A 172 -27.61 2.59 31.32
C MET A 172 -27.48 2.42 32.85
N PRO A 173 -27.39 3.48 33.62
CA PRO A 173 -27.55 3.41 35.09
C PRO A 173 -29.01 3.09 35.38
N THR A 174 -29.28 1.96 36.02
CA THR A 174 -30.57 1.65 36.63
C THR A 174 -30.76 2.53 37.85
N THR A 175 -31.61 3.55 37.77
CA THR A 175 -32.13 4.29 38.91
C THR A 175 -33.19 3.43 39.61
N THR A 176 -32.86 2.86 40.74
CA THR A 176 -33.82 2.38 41.76
C THR A 176 -34.23 3.57 42.63
N GLY A 177 -35.52 3.96 42.46
CA GLY A 177 -36.22 4.80 43.41
C GLY A 177 -36.95 3.96 44.46
#